data_465dd6fae86e9b90c877baba0d22dedf
#
_entry.id   465dd6fae86e9b90c877baba0d22dedf
#
_cell.length_a   1.000
_cell.length_b   1.000
_cell.length_c   1.000
_cell.angle_alpha   90.00
_cell.angle_beta   90.00
_cell.angle_gamma   90.00
#
_symmetry.space_group_name_H-M   'P 1'
#
loop_
_entity.id
_entity.type
_entity.pdbx_description
1 polymer ?
#
loop_
_entity_poly.entity_id
_entity_poly.type
_entity_poly.pdbx_seq_one_letter_code
_entity_poly.pdbx_strand_id
1 'polypeptide(L)'
;MNIFTSPLEQFKVLPIFSAYFGFVDVSLTNEVIILVLIGFFTLVLFFSLMKINDNSYFIVPNRXQSIIEIMHKMILSLVTENIKNKKSQYFFPLVFSVFFLLVSLNLIGLIPYSFTLTSHLIVTLTLSTSIFIGINIICVRLHGLQFFSLFLPAGTSIGLAFLLVPIELISYIFKPISLSIRLFANMMAGHTLLKVIAGFAFTLMGKAGILFLLHYVPLLILIPLFGLELGVALIQSFVFSILICIYLNDAINLH
;
A
#
# COMPACT_ATOMS: atom_id res chain seq x y z
N MET A 1 -21.80 -25.89 -16.93
CA MET A 1 -21.41 -24.72 -16.13
C MET A 1 -19.90 -24.56 -16.28
N ASN A 2 -19.46 -23.55 -17.03
CA ASN A 2 -18.02 -23.32 -17.26
C ASN A 2 -17.40 -22.82 -15.95
N ILE A 3 -16.74 -23.71 -15.24
CA ILE A 3 -16.09 -23.45 -13.95
C ILE A 3 -14.87 -22.52 -14.12
N PHE A 4 -14.49 -22.25 -15.39
CA PHE A 4 -13.36 -21.38 -15.72
C PHE A 4 -13.82 -19.97 -16.07
N THR A 5 -14.27 -19.26 -15.06
CA THR A 5 -14.27 -17.80 -15.13
C THR A 5 -12.82 -17.32 -15.19
N SER A 6 -12.56 -16.29 -15.94
CA SER A 6 -11.20 -15.75 -16.06
C SER A 6 -10.68 -15.35 -14.65
N PRO A 7 -9.39 -15.53 -14.35
CA PRO A 7 -8.85 -15.15 -13.03
C PRO A 7 -9.01 -13.65 -12.74
N LEU A 8 -9.26 -12.84 -13.77
CA LEU A 8 -9.42 -11.39 -13.65
C LEU A 8 -10.84 -10.96 -13.25
N GLU A 9 -11.82 -11.88 -13.26
CA GLU A 9 -13.22 -11.52 -12.91
C GLU A 9 -13.40 -11.01 -11.48
N GLN A 10 -12.55 -11.46 -10.55
CA GLN A 10 -12.58 -11.00 -9.15
C GLN A 10 -12.26 -9.51 -9.00
N PHE A 11 -11.58 -8.91 -10.00
CA PHE A 11 -11.18 -7.50 -9.96
C PHE A 11 -12.19 -6.58 -10.67
N LYS A 12 -13.33 -7.11 -11.16
CA LYS A 12 -14.35 -6.28 -11.81
C LYS A 12 -15.05 -5.39 -10.78
N VAL A 13 -15.08 -4.08 -11.08
CA VAL A 13 -15.84 -3.11 -10.30
C VAL A 13 -17.30 -3.24 -10.71
N LEU A 14 -18.15 -3.61 -9.74
CA LEU A 14 -19.59 -3.81 -9.98
C LEU A 14 -20.39 -2.79 -9.18
N PRO A 15 -21.31 -2.06 -9.80
CA PRO A 15 -22.22 -1.18 -9.05
C PRO A 15 -23.26 -2.02 -8.32
N ILE A 16 -23.34 -1.83 -7.00
CA ILE A 16 -24.35 -2.48 -6.14
C ILE A 16 -25.63 -1.64 -6.14
N PHE A 17 -25.48 -0.31 -6.02
CA PHE A 17 -26.56 0.66 -6.16
C PHE A 17 -26.17 1.70 -7.21
N SER A 18 -26.85 1.68 -8.35
CA SER A 18 -26.64 2.67 -9.39
C SER A 18 -27.39 3.97 -9.05
N ALA A 19 -26.67 5.08 -8.96
CA ALA A 19 -27.22 6.41 -8.73
C ALA A 19 -26.55 7.40 -9.69
N TYR A 20 -27.36 8.00 -10.55
CA TYR A 20 -26.88 8.97 -11.54
C TYR A 20 -27.45 10.36 -11.21
N PHE A 21 -26.57 11.33 -11.01
CA PHE A 21 -26.93 12.74 -10.84
C PHE A 21 -26.45 13.53 -12.07
N GLY A 22 -27.28 13.56 -13.10
CA GLY A 22 -26.95 14.20 -14.36
C GLY A 22 -25.79 13.47 -15.06
N PHE A 23 -24.67 14.15 -15.20
CA PHE A 23 -23.46 13.60 -15.85
C PHE A 23 -22.51 12.89 -14.88
N VAL A 24 -22.80 12.93 -13.57
CA VAL A 24 -21.93 12.35 -12.54
C VAL A 24 -22.53 11.02 -12.08
N ASP A 25 -21.75 9.96 -12.16
CA ASP A 25 -22.10 8.64 -11.65
C ASP A 25 -21.64 8.54 -10.18
N VAL A 26 -22.60 8.49 -9.25
CA VAL A 26 -22.37 8.40 -7.80
C VAL A 26 -22.79 7.01 -7.31
N SER A 27 -22.70 6.01 -8.17
CA SER A 27 -23.10 4.64 -7.81
C SER A 27 -22.19 4.06 -6.73
N LEU A 28 -22.81 3.35 -5.77
CA LEU A 28 -22.08 2.61 -4.74
C LEU A 28 -21.55 1.31 -5.36
N THR A 29 -20.24 1.27 -5.53
CA THR A 29 -19.55 0.10 -6.06
C THR A 29 -19.02 -0.77 -4.92
N ASN A 30 -18.69 -2.03 -5.22
CA ASN A 30 -18.03 -2.96 -4.29
C ASN A 30 -16.72 -2.37 -3.74
N GLU A 31 -16.03 -1.57 -4.56
CA GLU A 31 -14.77 -0.88 -4.21
C GLU A 31 -14.97 0.12 -3.06
N VAL A 32 -16.00 0.97 -3.16
CA VAL A 32 -16.32 2.02 -2.16
C VAL A 32 -16.71 1.35 -0.83
N ILE A 33 -17.52 0.29 -0.87
CA ILE A 33 -17.98 -0.41 0.34
C ILE A 33 -16.78 -0.99 1.11
N ILE A 34 -15.84 -1.62 0.43
CA ILE A 34 -14.65 -2.20 1.07
C ILE A 34 -13.76 -1.09 1.65
N LEU A 35 -13.60 0.02 0.93
CA LEU A 35 -12.81 1.17 1.42
C LEU A 35 -13.42 1.74 2.72
N VAL A 36 -14.76 1.89 2.76
CA VAL A 36 -15.47 2.37 3.96
C VAL A 36 -15.32 1.35 5.11
N LEU A 37 -15.45 0.05 4.82
CA LEU A 37 -15.29 -1.01 5.82
C LEU A 37 -13.87 -0.99 6.42
N ILE A 38 -12.84 -0.83 5.60
CA ILE A 38 -11.44 -0.75 6.06
C ILE A 38 -11.25 0.50 6.92
N GLY A 39 -11.77 1.66 6.48
CA GLY A 39 -11.73 2.90 7.25
C GLY A 39 -12.42 2.76 8.61
N PHE A 40 -13.60 2.15 8.62
CA PHE A 40 -14.35 1.87 9.86
C PHE A 40 -13.56 0.92 10.77
N PHE A 41 -12.99 -0.15 10.23
CA PHE A 41 -12.20 -1.12 10.99
C PHE A 41 -10.97 -0.47 11.61
N THR A 42 -10.24 0.37 10.86
CA THR A 42 -9.07 1.08 11.39
C THR A 42 -9.46 2.06 12.49
N LEU A 43 -10.58 2.78 12.33
CA LEU A 43 -11.11 3.68 13.38
C LEU A 43 -11.49 2.91 14.65
N VAL A 44 -12.22 1.79 14.51
CA VAL A 44 -12.62 0.95 15.64
C VAL A 44 -11.39 0.42 16.39
N LEU A 45 -10.36 -0.02 15.66
CA LEU A 45 -9.09 -0.46 16.27
C LEU A 45 -8.45 0.67 17.09
N PHE A 46 -8.34 1.87 16.53
CA PHE A 46 -7.76 3.01 17.23
C PHE A 46 -8.58 3.40 18.46
N PHE A 47 -9.92 3.44 18.32
CA PHE A 47 -10.81 3.76 19.45
C PHE A 47 -10.79 2.70 20.55
N SER A 48 -10.73 1.42 20.18
CA SER A 48 -10.64 0.33 21.16
C SER A 48 -9.36 0.40 21.97
N LEU A 49 -8.28 0.91 21.37
CA LEU A 49 -7.00 1.12 22.04
C LEU A 49 -7.02 2.34 22.96
N MET A 50 -7.71 3.41 22.52
CA MET A 50 -7.85 4.63 23.32
C MET A 50 -8.83 4.46 24.48
N LYS A 51 -9.86 3.62 24.30
CA LYS A 51 -10.89 3.34 25.31
C LYS A 51 -10.42 2.38 26.40
N ILE A 52 -9.12 2.09 26.48
CA ILE A 52 -8.58 1.36 27.62
C ILE A 52 -8.62 2.31 28.83
N ASN A 53 -9.77 2.37 29.36
CA ASN A 53 -10.19 2.80 30.69
C ASN A 53 -9.64 4.11 31.25
N ASP A 54 -10.58 4.94 31.56
CA ASP A 54 -10.41 6.23 32.24
C ASP A 54 -9.64 6.17 33.57
N ASN A 55 -9.30 4.97 34.10
CA ASN A 55 -8.73 4.87 35.46
C ASN A 55 -7.55 3.92 35.66
N SER A 56 -7.02 3.28 34.63
CA SER A 56 -5.85 2.41 34.84
C SER A 56 -4.96 2.31 33.60
N TYR A 57 -3.82 2.96 33.65
CA TYR A 57 -2.74 2.70 32.73
C TYR A 57 -2.19 1.30 33.04
N PHE A 58 -2.44 0.35 32.16
CA PHE A 58 -1.84 -0.98 32.30
C PHE A 58 -0.32 -0.86 32.07
N ILE A 59 0.43 -1.04 33.14
CA ILE A 59 1.91 -1.07 33.08
C ILE A 59 2.36 -2.26 32.22
N VAL A 60 1.58 -3.37 32.26
CA VAL A 60 1.84 -4.55 31.42
C VAL A 60 0.83 -4.56 30.27
N PRO A 61 1.29 -4.41 29.01
CA PRO A 61 0.37 -4.34 27.86
C PRO A 61 -0.30 -5.69 27.60
N ASN A 62 -1.57 -5.64 27.22
CA ASN A 62 -2.32 -6.79 26.72
C ASN A 62 -1.78 -7.19 25.33
N ARG A 63 -2.07 -8.42 24.87
CA ARG A 63 -1.59 -8.93 23.57
C ARG A 63 -1.92 -8.02 22.37
N UNK A 64 -2.88 -7.40 22.37
CA UNK A 64 -3.23 -6.60 21.41
C UNK A 64 -2.51 -5.43 21.41
N GLN A 65 -2.51 -4.94 22.50
CA GLN A 65 -1.76 -3.70 22.75
C GLN A 65 -0.27 -3.86 22.41
N SER A 66 0.33 -5.00 22.79
CA SER A 66 1.76 -5.24 22.52
C SER A 66 2.09 -5.25 21.03
N ILE A 67 1.20 -5.80 20.19
CA ILE A 67 1.39 -5.80 18.71
C ILE A 67 1.45 -4.36 18.19
N ILE A 68 0.52 -3.52 18.64
CA ILE A 68 0.45 -2.12 18.18
C ILE A 68 1.64 -1.31 18.71
N GLU A 69 2.08 -1.59 19.95
CA GLU A 69 3.30 -0.98 20.49
C GLU A 69 4.53 -1.34 19.66
N ILE A 70 4.66 -2.60 19.25
CA ILE A 70 5.76 -3.06 18.39
C ILE A 70 5.71 -2.32 17.04
N MET A 71 4.53 -2.24 16.41
CA MET A 71 4.34 -1.50 15.15
C MET A 71 4.66 -0.01 15.33
N HIS A 72 4.19 0.58 16.42
CA HIS A 72 4.45 1.99 16.75
C HIS A 72 5.96 2.24 16.90
N LYS A 73 6.66 1.42 17.68
CA LYS A 73 8.11 1.53 17.89
C LYS A 73 8.89 1.33 16.59
N MET A 74 8.48 0.36 15.77
CA MET A 74 9.09 0.08 14.47
C MET A 74 8.99 1.29 13.54
N ILE A 75 7.81 1.90 13.42
CA ILE A 75 7.63 3.08 12.56
C ILE A 75 8.33 4.31 13.16
N LEU A 76 8.32 4.45 14.48
CA LEU A 76 9.02 5.56 15.15
C LEU A 76 10.53 5.50 14.90
N SER A 77 11.15 4.33 15.03
CA SER A 77 12.59 4.15 14.71
C SER A 77 12.86 4.45 13.25
N LEU A 78 11.99 3.98 12.35
CA LEU A 78 12.09 4.23 10.91
C LEU A 78 12.07 5.74 10.60
N VAL A 79 11.14 6.48 11.21
CA VAL A 79 11.00 7.94 11.01
C VAL A 79 12.22 8.68 11.58
N THR A 80 12.66 8.33 12.80
CA THR A 80 13.80 9.01 13.46
C THR A 80 15.14 8.71 12.80
N GLU A 81 15.31 7.51 12.24
CA GLU A 81 16.54 7.11 11.53
C GLU A 81 16.67 7.76 10.16
N ASN A 82 15.56 7.85 9.42
CA ASN A 82 15.56 8.39 8.06
C ASN A 82 15.48 9.92 8.04
N ILE A 83 14.66 10.53 8.90
CA ILE A 83 14.52 11.99 8.98
C ILE A 83 15.46 12.50 10.09
N LYS A 84 16.69 12.87 9.72
CA LYS A 84 17.77 13.30 10.63
C LYS A 84 17.55 14.71 11.20
N ASN A 85 16.32 15.05 11.56
CA ASN A 85 15.98 16.38 12.06
C ASN A 85 15.14 16.28 13.34
N LYS A 86 15.25 17.25 14.25
CA LYS A 86 14.44 17.32 15.48
C LYS A 86 12.93 17.40 15.18
N LYS A 87 12.57 17.79 13.97
CA LYS A 87 11.17 17.86 13.51
C LYS A 87 10.62 16.51 13.01
N SER A 88 11.40 15.43 13.06
CA SER A 88 10.99 14.11 12.58
C SER A 88 9.67 13.63 13.22
N GLN A 89 9.49 13.90 14.52
CA GLN A 89 8.31 13.47 15.28
C GLN A 89 6.99 14.08 14.76
N TYR A 90 7.04 15.26 14.13
CA TYR A 90 5.83 15.89 13.55
C TYR A 90 5.27 15.09 12.37
N PHE A 91 6.13 14.35 11.65
CA PHE A 91 5.74 13.57 10.48
C PHE A 91 5.38 12.12 10.82
N PHE A 92 5.61 11.70 12.06
CA PHE A 92 5.28 10.36 12.54
C PHE A 92 3.80 9.99 12.32
N PRO A 93 2.80 10.83 12.68
CA PRO A 93 1.40 10.46 12.50
C PRO A 93 1.04 10.21 11.02
N LEU A 94 1.62 10.97 10.10
CA LEU A 94 1.40 10.81 8.65
C LEU A 94 1.93 9.45 8.19
N VAL A 95 3.20 9.13 8.52
CA VAL A 95 3.83 7.87 8.10
C VAL A 95 3.11 6.67 8.73
N PHE A 96 2.75 6.78 10.01
CA PHE A 96 2.06 5.73 10.76
C PHE A 96 0.67 5.45 10.17
N SER A 97 -0.12 6.49 9.87
CA SER A 97 -1.47 6.33 9.29
C SER A 97 -1.41 5.69 7.90
N VAL A 98 -0.45 6.11 7.05
CA VAL A 98 -0.27 5.52 5.71
C VAL A 98 0.16 4.06 5.82
N PHE A 99 1.12 3.75 6.69
CA PHE A 99 1.58 2.37 6.92
C PHE A 99 0.42 1.48 7.35
N PHE A 100 -0.35 1.92 8.35
CA PHE A 100 -1.46 1.14 8.91
C PHE A 100 -2.57 0.93 7.88
N LEU A 101 -2.87 1.97 7.10
CA LEU A 101 -3.86 1.90 6.01
C LEU A 101 -3.42 0.88 4.94
N LEU A 102 -2.15 0.92 4.51
CA LEU A 102 -1.62 -0.01 3.51
C LEU A 102 -1.60 -1.46 4.01
N VAL A 103 -1.18 -1.68 5.26
CA VAL A 103 -1.20 -3.02 5.88
C VAL A 103 -2.64 -3.55 5.91
N SER A 104 -3.60 -2.73 6.34
CA SER A 104 -5.02 -3.11 6.41
C SER A 104 -5.59 -3.44 5.03
N LEU A 105 -5.31 -2.60 4.02
CA LEU A 105 -5.74 -2.80 2.63
C LEU A 105 -5.22 -4.12 2.06
N ASN A 106 -3.92 -4.38 2.25
CA ASN A 106 -3.26 -5.56 1.73
C ASN A 106 -3.73 -6.83 2.45
N LEU A 107 -3.84 -6.81 3.80
CA LEU A 107 -4.27 -7.98 4.58
C LEU A 107 -5.73 -8.35 4.32
N ILE A 108 -6.63 -7.36 4.22
CA ILE A 108 -8.04 -7.62 3.90
C ILE A 108 -8.16 -8.16 2.46
N GLY A 109 -7.32 -7.64 1.55
CA GLY A 109 -7.27 -8.15 0.18
C GLY A 109 -6.87 -9.61 0.09
N LEU A 110 -6.05 -10.11 1.02
CA LEU A 110 -5.60 -11.52 1.05
C LEU A 110 -6.72 -12.50 1.45
N ILE A 111 -7.82 -12.03 1.99
CA ILE A 111 -8.96 -12.90 2.34
C ILE A 111 -9.55 -13.48 1.04
N PRO A 112 -9.70 -14.83 0.93
CA PRO A 112 -10.25 -15.42 -0.29
C PRO A 112 -11.63 -14.85 -0.64
N TYR A 113 -11.84 -14.54 -1.89
CA TYR A 113 -13.05 -13.94 -2.48
C TYR A 113 -13.31 -12.47 -2.08
N SER A 114 -12.42 -11.83 -1.29
CA SER A 114 -12.53 -10.40 -1.05
C SER A 114 -12.08 -9.62 -2.29
N PHE A 115 -12.62 -8.43 -2.46
CA PHE A 115 -12.20 -7.50 -3.51
C PHE A 115 -10.94 -6.77 -3.04
N THR A 116 -9.89 -6.81 -3.85
CA THR A 116 -8.59 -6.21 -3.52
C THR A 116 -8.50 -4.80 -4.11
N LEU A 117 -8.57 -3.78 -3.26
CA LEU A 117 -8.45 -2.37 -3.67
C LEU A 117 -7.07 -2.07 -4.28
N THR A 118 -6.02 -2.62 -3.69
CA THR A 118 -4.64 -2.41 -4.12
C THR A 118 -4.30 -3.10 -5.44
N SER A 119 -5.20 -3.96 -5.98
CA SER A 119 -5.06 -4.54 -7.32
C SER A 119 -5.55 -3.61 -8.44
N HIS A 120 -6.02 -2.40 -8.11
CA HIS A 120 -6.42 -1.39 -9.07
C HIS A 120 -5.34 -0.30 -9.16
N LEU A 121 -4.77 -0.14 -10.35
CA LEU A 121 -3.69 0.82 -10.61
C LEU A 121 -4.12 2.26 -10.28
N ILE A 122 -5.37 2.61 -10.58
CA ILE A 122 -5.91 3.96 -10.29
C ILE A 122 -5.88 4.25 -8.78
N VAL A 123 -6.30 3.30 -7.94
CA VAL A 123 -6.32 3.47 -6.48
C VAL A 123 -4.90 3.66 -5.92
N THR A 124 -3.96 2.80 -6.34
CA THR A 124 -2.57 2.89 -5.89
C THR A 124 -1.88 4.16 -6.40
N LEU A 125 -2.19 4.58 -7.64
CA LEU A 125 -1.68 5.83 -8.21
C LEU A 125 -2.21 7.06 -7.47
N THR A 126 -3.52 7.13 -7.23
CA THR A 126 -4.11 8.26 -6.49
C THR A 126 -3.54 8.36 -5.08
N LEU A 127 -3.34 7.24 -4.41
CA LEU A 127 -2.75 7.20 -3.06
C LEU A 127 -1.29 7.69 -3.08
N SER A 128 -0.47 7.16 -3.98
CA SER A 128 0.96 7.54 -4.06
C SER A 128 1.14 9.00 -4.51
N THR A 129 0.36 9.46 -5.51
CA THR A 129 0.44 10.84 -6.01
C THR A 129 -0.10 11.85 -4.98
N SER A 130 -1.16 11.53 -4.23
CA SER A 130 -1.68 12.42 -3.18
C SER A 130 -0.65 12.66 -2.08
N ILE A 131 0.03 11.59 -1.63
CA ILE A 131 1.11 11.69 -0.62
C ILE A 131 2.29 12.50 -1.18
N PHE A 132 2.68 12.23 -2.42
CA PHE A 132 3.79 12.92 -3.08
C PHE A 132 3.50 14.42 -3.25
N ILE A 133 2.27 14.79 -3.65
CA ILE A 133 1.83 16.19 -3.75
C ILE A 133 1.87 16.83 -2.36
N GLY A 134 1.42 16.12 -1.32
CA GLY A 134 1.49 16.60 0.07
C GLY A 134 2.91 16.93 0.51
N ILE A 135 3.88 16.05 0.19
CA ILE A 135 5.31 16.26 0.49
C ILE A 135 5.83 17.49 -0.27
N ASN A 136 5.46 17.65 -1.53
CA ASN A 136 5.86 18.81 -2.36
C ASN A 136 5.32 20.13 -1.78
N ILE A 137 4.08 20.14 -1.31
CA ILE A 137 3.48 21.33 -0.66
C ILE A 137 4.27 21.69 0.60
N ILE A 138 4.65 20.69 1.41
CA ILE A 138 5.49 20.89 2.60
C ILE A 138 6.85 21.48 2.20
N CYS A 139 7.49 20.93 1.18
CA CYS A 139 8.78 21.40 0.68
C CYS A 139 8.73 22.86 0.22
N VAL A 140 7.72 23.22 -0.59
CA VAL A 140 7.52 24.59 -1.09
C VAL A 140 7.23 25.56 0.06
N ARG A 141 6.48 25.13 1.09
CA ARG A 141 6.19 25.97 2.27
C ARG A 141 7.44 26.23 3.13
N LEU A 142 8.34 25.26 3.19
CA LEU A 142 9.58 25.37 4.01
C LEU A 142 10.67 26.20 3.31
N HIS A 143 10.82 26.02 2.01
CA HIS A 143 11.97 26.54 1.25
C HIS A 143 11.62 27.56 0.16
N GLY A 144 10.33 27.71 -0.17
CA GLY A 144 9.88 28.63 -1.21
C GLY A 144 10.52 28.33 -2.57
N LEU A 145 11.13 29.34 -3.18
CA LEU A 145 11.77 29.23 -4.50
C LEU A 145 13.05 28.36 -4.49
N GLN A 146 13.64 28.13 -3.32
CA GLN A 146 14.81 27.23 -3.20
C GLN A 146 14.44 25.76 -3.50
N PHE A 147 13.16 25.43 -3.58
CA PHE A 147 12.67 24.11 -4.04
C PHE A 147 13.30 23.71 -5.39
N PHE A 148 13.53 24.68 -6.28
CA PHE A 148 14.09 24.40 -7.61
C PHE A 148 15.57 23.98 -7.55
N SER A 149 16.27 24.24 -6.44
CA SER A 149 17.66 23.76 -6.27
C SER A 149 17.76 22.24 -6.15
N LEU A 150 16.64 21.55 -5.84
CA LEU A 150 16.59 20.07 -5.87
C LEU A 150 16.95 19.50 -7.24
N PHE A 151 16.67 20.24 -8.32
CA PHE A 151 16.90 19.80 -9.69
C PHE A 151 18.27 20.23 -10.22
N LEU A 152 19.01 21.06 -9.45
CA LEU A 152 20.29 21.61 -9.88
C LEU A 152 21.35 21.42 -8.77
N PRO A 153 22.14 20.34 -8.79
CA PRO A 153 23.18 20.13 -7.79
C PRO A 153 24.23 21.24 -7.84
N ALA A 154 24.67 21.68 -6.65
CA ALA A 154 25.66 22.73 -6.51
C ALA A 154 26.99 22.34 -7.18
N GLY A 155 27.58 23.27 -7.94
CA GLY A 155 28.89 23.07 -8.59
C GLY A 155 28.84 22.51 -10.01
N THR A 156 27.64 22.37 -10.61
CA THR A 156 27.55 21.90 -12.02
C THR A 156 27.84 23.02 -13.02
N SER A 157 28.57 22.70 -14.09
CA SER A 157 28.77 23.63 -15.21
C SER A 157 27.44 23.82 -15.97
N ILE A 158 27.28 24.98 -16.59
CA ILE A 158 26.02 25.36 -17.28
C ILE A 158 25.68 24.35 -18.39
N GLY A 159 26.66 23.83 -19.12
CA GLY A 159 26.43 22.81 -20.15
C GLY A 159 25.90 21.50 -19.60
N LEU A 160 26.44 21.06 -18.46
CA LEU A 160 26.03 19.85 -17.79
C LEU A 160 24.62 20.01 -17.15
N ALA A 161 24.34 21.20 -16.62
CA ALA A 161 23.03 21.52 -15.99
C ALA A 161 21.87 21.35 -16.98
N PHE A 162 22.07 21.74 -18.24
CA PHE A 162 21.04 21.62 -19.30
C PHE A 162 20.63 20.16 -19.55
N LEU A 163 21.55 19.22 -19.38
CA LEU A 163 21.26 17.78 -19.52
C LEU A 163 20.73 17.18 -18.22
N LEU A 164 21.23 17.62 -17.06
CA LEU A 164 20.94 17.02 -15.75
C LEU A 164 19.53 17.37 -15.26
N VAL A 165 19.09 18.63 -15.44
CA VAL A 165 17.79 19.11 -14.94
C VAL A 165 16.60 18.30 -15.54
N PRO A 166 16.53 18.06 -16.87
CA PRO A 166 15.44 17.22 -17.40
C PRO A 166 15.46 15.79 -16.87
N ILE A 167 16.65 15.19 -16.71
CA ILE A 167 16.79 13.82 -16.19
C ILE A 167 16.29 13.76 -14.74
N GLU A 168 16.70 14.71 -13.90
CA GLU A 168 16.31 14.79 -12.49
C GLU A 168 14.79 15.01 -12.35
N LEU A 169 14.22 15.89 -13.19
CA LEU A 169 12.79 16.17 -13.19
C LEU A 169 11.97 14.92 -13.59
N ILE A 170 12.40 14.20 -14.63
CA ILE A 170 11.78 12.94 -15.05
C ILE A 170 11.86 11.92 -13.91
N SER A 171 13.05 11.72 -13.34
CA SER A 171 13.29 10.83 -12.21
C SER A 171 12.36 11.14 -11.03
N TYR A 172 12.20 12.42 -10.72
CA TYR A 172 11.35 12.93 -9.64
C TYR A 172 9.86 12.57 -9.85
N ILE A 173 9.34 12.75 -11.07
CA ILE A 173 7.96 12.43 -11.45
C ILE A 173 7.73 10.91 -11.40
N PHE A 174 8.75 10.12 -11.75
CA PHE A 174 8.64 8.66 -11.74
C PHE A 174 8.64 8.04 -10.32
N LYS A 175 9.03 8.78 -9.28
CA LYS A 175 9.03 8.29 -7.89
C LYS A 175 7.65 7.75 -7.45
N PRO A 176 6.55 8.56 -7.49
CA PRO A 176 5.22 8.05 -7.10
C PRO A 176 4.67 6.99 -8.06
N ILE A 177 4.99 7.09 -9.35
CA ILE A 177 4.55 6.11 -10.36
C ILE A 177 5.14 4.73 -10.06
N SER A 178 6.46 4.66 -9.85
CA SER A 178 7.16 3.42 -9.52
C SER A 178 6.63 2.79 -8.23
N LEU A 179 6.33 3.61 -7.21
CA LEU A 179 5.79 3.19 -5.93
C LEU A 179 4.41 2.56 -6.09
N SER A 180 3.55 3.20 -6.87
CA SER A 180 2.19 2.74 -7.20
C SER A 180 2.20 1.42 -7.98
N ILE A 181 3.00 1.36 -9.07
CA ILE A 181 3.10 0.17 -9.93
C ILE A 181 3.59 -1.03 -9.11
N ARG A 182 4.55 -0.82 -8.21
CA ARG A 182 5.08 -1.90 -7.36
C ARG A 182 3.99 -2.47 -6.46
N LEU A 183 3.18 -1.61 -5.82
CA LEU A 183 2.07 -2.02 -4.95
C LEU A 183 1.01 -2.79 -5.75
N PHE A 184 0.59 -2.23 -6.89
CA PHE A 184 -0.38 -2.82 -7.81
C PHE A 184 0.09 -4.18 -8.34
N ALA A 185 1.32 -4.23 -8.90
CA ALA A 185 1.85 -5.43 -9.56
C ALA A 185 1.98 -6.61 -8.60
N ASN A 186 2.48 -6.36 -7.38
CA ASN A 186 2.66 -7.41 -6.37
C ASN A 186 1.32 -8.04 -5.97
N MET A 187 0.29 -7.22 -5.71
CA MET A 187 -1.03 -7.72 -5.31
C MET A 187 -1.76 -8.39 -6.47
N MET A 188 -1.73 -7.77 -7.66
CA MET A 188 -2.38 -8.33 -8.85
C MET A 188 -1.75 -9.68 -9.23
N ALA A 189 -0.41 -9.74 -9.31
CA ALA A 189 0.32 -10.95 -9.68
C ALA A 189 0.14 -12.08 -8.66
N GLY A 190 0.19 -11.77 -7.37
CA GLY A 190 0.00 -12.73 -6.29
C GLY A 190 -1.37 -13.42 -6.39
N HIS A 191 -2.43 -12.64 -6.43
CA HIS A 191 -3.81 -13.16 -6.51
C HIS A 191 -4.07 -13.95 -7.80
N THR A 192 -3.60 -13.46 -8.96
CA THR A 192 -3.79 -14.19 -10.23
C THR A 192 -3.05 -15.52 -10.22
N LEU A 193 -1.84 -15.54 -9.67
CA LEU A 193 -1.02 -16.77 -9.59
C LEU A 193 -1.68 -17.81 -8.68
N LEU A 194 -2.16 -17.39 -7.48
CA LEU A 194 -2.89 -18.29 -6.56
C LEU A 194 -4.13 -18.88 -7.24
N LYS A 195 -4.91 -18.04 -7.95
CA LYS A 195 -6.16 -18.45 -8.61
C LYS A 195 -5.90 -19.41 -9.78
N VAL A 196 -4.82 -19.18 -10.55
CA VAL A 196 -4.44 -20.06 -11.67
C VAL A 196 -4.03 -21.44 -11.13
N ILE A 197 -3.20 -21.49 -10.08
CA ILE A 197 -2.75 -22.76 -9.49
C ILE A 197 -3.93 -23.52 -8.86
N ALA A 198 -4.81 -22.82 -8.14
CA ALA A 198 -6.02 -23.40 -7.56
C ALA A 198 -6.94 -23.96 -8.67
N GLY A 199 -7.15 -23.22 -9.75
CA GLY A 199 -7.93 -23.66 -10.91
C GLY A 199 -7.35 -24.90 -11.55
N PHE A 200 -6.02 -24.96 -11.66
CA PHE A 200 -5.31 -26.15 -12.18
C PHE A 200 -5.54 -27.36 -11.26
N ALA A 201 -5.46 -27.17 -9.93
CA ALA A 201 -5.75 -28.23 -8.95
C ALA A 201 -7.18 -28.76 -9.12
N PHE A 202 -8.18 -27.86 -9.30
CA PHE A 202 -9.58 -28.24 -9.54
C PHE A 202 -9.78 -29.03 -10.83
N THR A 203 -9.06 -28.68 -11.91
CA THR A 203 -9.17 -29.44 -13.17
C THR A 203 -8.64 -30.86 -13.06
N LEU A 204 -7.55 -31.05 -12.30
CA LEU A 204 -6.97 -32.36 -12.06
C LEU A 204 -7.92 -33.22 -11.18
N MET A 205 -8.57 -32.58 -10.19
CA MET A 205 -9.52 -33.26 -9.28
C MET A 205 -10.74 -33.82 -10.04
N GLY A 206 -11.16 -33.16 -11.14
CA GLY A 206 -12.29 -33.62 -11.97
C GLY A 206 -11.96 -34.83 -12.85
N LYS A 207 -10.70 -35.30 -12.87
CA LYS A 207 -10.27 -36.45 -13.69
C LYS A 207 -10.07 -37.68 -12.83
N ALA A 208 -10.30 -38.86 -13.42
CA ALA A 208 -10.16 -40.13 -12.71
C ALA A 208 -8.72 -40.68 -12.82
N GLY A 209 -8.41 -41.66 -11.99
CA GLY A 209 -7.17 -42.39 -12.03
C GLY A 209 -6.00 -41.65 -11.36
N ILE A 210 -4.80 -41.78 -11.95
CA ILE A 210 -3.58 -41.21 -11.42
C ILE A 210 -3.59 -39.68 -11.38
N LEU A 211 -4.37 -39.05 -12.28
CA LEU A 211 -4.51 -37.59 -12.35
C LEU A 211 -5.24 -37.03 -11.10
N PHE A 212 -6.12 -37.84 -10.49
CA PHE A 212 -6.76 -37.47 -9.22
C PHE A 212 -5.72 -37.37 -8.09
N LEU A 213 -4.72 -38.27 -8.04
CA LEU A 213 -3.65 -38.21 -7.03
C LEU A 213 -2.73 -37.01 -7.29
N LEU A 214 -2.55 -36.65 -8.56
CA LEU A 214 -1.65 -35.56 -8.95
C LEU A 214 -2.15 -34.17 -8.51
N HIS A 215 -3.46 -34.00 -8.17
CA HIS A 215 -4.01 -32.72 -7.74
C HIS A 215 -3.42 -32.24 -6.40
N TYR A 216 -2.87 -33.15 -5.57
CA TYR A 216 -2.22 -32.77 -4.30
C TYR A 216 -0.95 -31.94 -4.51
N VAL A 217 -0.27 -32.08 -5.65
CA VAL A 217 0.97 -31.34 -5.95
C VAL A 217 0.72 -29.81 -6.02
N PRO A 218 -0.21 -29.31 -6.87
CA PRO A 218 -0.48 -27.87 -6.86
C PRO A 218 -1.10 -27.37 -5.55
N LEU A 219 -1.86 -28.19 -4.82
CA LEU A 219 -2.38 -27.80 -3.49
C LEU A 219 -1.25 -27.59 -2.48
N LEU A 220 -0.24 -28.46 -2.52
CA LEU A 220 0.93 -28.35 -1.63
C LEU A 220 1.77 -27.11 -1.96
N ILE A 221 1.86 -26.73 -3.24
CA ILE A 221 2.55 -25.52 -3.70
C ILE A 221 1.78 -24.24 -3.27
N LEU A 222 0.47 -24.32 -3.19
CA LEU A 222 -0.39 -23.17 -2.87
C LEU A 222 -0.16 -22.63 -1.44
N ILE A 223 0.19 -23.51 -0.49
CA ILE A 223 0.44 -23.14 0.92
C ILE A 223 1.65 -22.17 1.04
N PRO A 224 2.86 -22.53 0.57
CA PRO A 224 3.99 -21.60 0.64
C PRO A 224 3.80 -20.36 -0.22
N LEU A 225 3.07 -20.44 -1.34
CA LEU A 225 2.75 -19.25 -2.16
C LEU A 225 1.88 -18.26 -1.40
N PHE A 226 0.87 -18.73 -0.67
CA PHE A 226 0.03 -17.88 0.17
C PHE A 226 0.86 -17.22 1.28
N GLY A 227 1.78 -17.98 1.90
CA GLY A 227 2.72 -17.44 2.90
C GLY A 227 3.65 -16.37 2.32
N LEU A 228 4.13 -16.60 1.10
CA LEU A 228 4.96 -15.62 0.38
C LEU A 228 4.15 -14.34 0.09
N GLU A 229 2.91 -14.47 -0.38
CA GLU A 229 2.04 -13.33 -0.69
C GLU A 229 1.77 -12.48 0.57
N LEU A 230 1.52 -13.13 1.71
CA LEU A 230 1.34 -12.46 3.01
C LEU A 230 2.62 -11.71 3.41
N GLY A 231 3.80 -12.33 3.22
CA GLY A 231 5.09 -11.71 3.48
C GLY A 231 5.32 -10.47 2.62
N VAL A 232 5.04 -10.60 1.31
CA VAL A 232 5.18 -9.48 0.35
C VAL A 232 4.22 -8.34 0.71
N ALA A 233 2.98 -8.64 1.13
CA ALA A 233 1.99 -7.64 1.52
C ALA A 233 2.48 -6.76 2.69
N LEU A 234 3.11 -7.37 3.70
CA LEU A 234 3.69 -6.65 4.85
C LEU A 234 4.94 -5.86 4.45
N ILE A 235 5.87 -6.49 3.73
CA ILE A 235 7.12 -5.87 3.28
C ILE A 235 6.81 -4.67 2.38
N GLN A 236 5.81 -4.78 1.50
CA GLN A 236 5.44 -3.70 0.57
C GLN A 236 4.94 -2.46 1.30
N SER A 237 4.13 -2.63 2.36
CA SER A 237 3.66 -1.53 3.22
C SER A 237 4.84 -0.85 3.92
N PHE A 238 5.80 -1.64 4.40
CA PHE A 238 7.00 -1.15 5.07
C PHE A 238 7.90 -0.37 4.09
N VAL A 239 8.16 -0.92 2.91
CA VAL A 239 8.98 -0.27 1.86
C VAL A 239 8.33 1.07 1.42
N PHE A 240 7.00 1.09 1.29
CA PHE A 240 6.25 2.29 0.96
C PHE A 240 6.50 3.39 2.01
N SER A 241 6.45 3.03 3.30
CA SER A 241 6.67 3.96 4.43
C SER A 241 8.12 4.48 4.47
N ILE A 242 9.11 3.61 4.22
CA ILE A 242 10.53 4.03 4.10
C ILE A 242 10.69 5.08 3.00
N LEU A 243 10.10 4.83 1.83
CA LEU A 243 10.22 5.75 0.70
C LEU A 243 9.59 7.12 1.00
N ILE A 244 8.45 7.13 1.72
CA ILE A 244 7.84 8.39 2.20
C ILE A 244 8.82 9.13 3.12
N CYS A 245 9.49 8.44 4.05
CA CYS A 245 10.46 9.04 4.97
C CYS A 245 11.67 9.62 4.21
N ILE A 246 12.16 8.92 3.19
CA ILE A 246 13.26 9.40 2.34
C ILE A 246 12.81 10.68 1.60
N TYR A 247 11.62 10.68 0.99
CA TYR A 247 11.11 11.86 0.26
C TYR A 247 10.87 13.04 1.19
N LEU A 248 10.40 12.78 2.42
CA LEU A 248 10.25 13.81 3.46
C LEU A 248 11.62 14.37 3.87
N ASN A 249 12.61 13.51 4.04
CA ASN A 249 13.97 13.95 4.37
C ASN A 249 14.56 14.83 3.27
N ASP A 250 14.42 14.43 2.00
CA ASP A 250 14.85 15.23 0.83
C ASP A 250 14.14 16.59 0.79
N ALA A 251 12.84 16.61 1.16
CA ALA A 251 12.03 17.82 1.17
C ALA A 251 12.40 18.77 2.33
N ILE A 252 12.86 18.23 3.48
CA ILE A 252 13.21 19.03 4.67
C ILE A 252 14.65 19.53 4.56
N ASN A 253 15.58 18.69 4.10
CA ASN A 253 17.01 18.95 4.02
C ASN A 253 17.41 19.08 2.54
N LEU A 254 17.23 20.28 1.98
CA LEU A 254 17.71 20.56 0.63
C LEU A 254 19.25 20.51 0.62
N HIS A 255 19.84 19.80 -0.34
CA HIS A 255 21.29 19.73 -0.55
C HIS A 255 21.84 20.95 -1.27
#